data_b66353082c9e0ccaf1af64dc598149f4
#
_entry.id   b66353082c9e0ccaf1af64dc598149f4
#
_cell.length_a   1.000
_cell.length_b   1.000
_cell.length_c   1.000
_cell.angle_alpha   90.00
_cell.angle_beta   90.00
_cell.angle_gamma   90.00
#
_symmetry.space_group_name_H-M   'P 1'
#
loop_
_entity.id
_entity.type
_entity.pdbx_description
1 polymer ?
#
loop_
_entity_poly.entity_id
_entity_poly.type
_entity_poly.pdbx_seq_one_letter_code
_entity_poly.pdbx_strand_id
1 'polypeptide(L)'
;MKKLALFLLTLFCSVFISAPVMAHHGEANYDTEKTVSIKGTVTEFEFVNPHVQITLDVKNDKGETEKWTGEARSPAMLSRYGSWDRNTIKVGDVITFYGHRTKNGTFFMRLEKIVKADGKELGNL
;
A
#
# COMPACT_ATOMS: atom_id res chain seq x y z
N MET A 1 32.39 -4.98 -47.13
CA MET A 1 31.06 -5.57 -46.97
C MET A 1 30.91 -6.44 -45.71
N LYS A 2 31.85 -7.28 -45.38
CA LYS A 2 31.79 -8.13 -44.15
C LYS A 2 31.77 -7.32 -42.84
N LYS A 3 32.45 -6.20 -42.75
CA LYS A 3 32.48 -5.29 -41.57
C LYS A 3 31.17 -4.50 -41.37
N LEU A 4 30.47 -4.16 -42.45
CA LEU A 4 29.19 -3.47 -42.39
C LEU A 4 28.05 -4.39 -41.92
N ALA A 5 28.06 -5.66 -42.32
CA ALA A 5 27.09 -6.65 -41.88
C ALA A 5 27.21 -6.97 -40.37
N LEU A 6 28.45 -6.95 -39.82
CA LEU A 6 28.68 -7.16 -38.39
C LEU A 6 28.17 -5.98 -37.55
N PHE A 7 28.30 -4.76 -38.07
CA PHE A 7 27.85 -3.54 -37.40
C PHE A 7 26.30 -3.44 -37.35
N LEU A 8 25.64 -3.89 -38.43
CA LEU A 8 24.18 -3.94 -38.48
C LEU A 8 23.60 -5.04 -37.58
N LEU A 9 24.31 -6.14 -37.40
CA LEU A 9 23.87 -7.22 -36.52
C LEU A 9 23.98 -6.82 -35.03
N THR A 10 25.01 -6.07 -34.63
CA THR A 10 25.15 -5.56 -33.27
C THR A 10 24.15 -4.47 -32.97
N LEU A 11 23.78 -3.64 -33.93
CA LEU A 11 22.75 -2.60 -33.74
C LEU A 11 21.35 -3.21 -33.60
N PHE A 12 21.07 -4.34 -34.29
CA PHE A 12 19.79 -5.02 -34.19
C PHE A 12 19.59 -5.74 -32.85
N CYS A 13 20.67 -6.23 -32.22
CA CYS A 13 20.60 -6.86 -30.89
C CYS A 13 20.34 -5.89 -29.75
N SER A 14 20.65 -4.59 -29.92
CA SER A 14 20.51 -3.60 -28.84
C SER A 14 19.09 -3.05 -28.68
N VAL A 15 18.18 -3.33 -29.63
CA VAL A 15 16.80 -2.77 -29.61
C VAL A 15 15.83 -3.66 -28.83
N PHE A 16 16.20 -4.89 -28.44
CA PHE A 16 15.29 -5.83 -27.79
C PHE A 16 15.38 -5.90 -26.26
N ILE A 17 16.14 -5.01 -25.59
CA ILE A 17 16.33 -5.08 -24.12
C ILE A 17 15.62 -3.90 -23.41
N SER A 18 14.52 -3.45 -23.93
CA SER A 18 13.62 -2.55 -23.17
C SER A 18 12.19 -3.09 -23.16
N ALA A 19 12.04 -4.33 -22.71
CA ALA A 19 10.73 -4.73 -22.20
C ALA A 19 10.53 -3.97 -20.89
N PRO A 20 9.49 -3.12 -20.76
CA PRO A 20 9.14 -2.59 -19.45
C PRO A 20 8.77 -3.80 -18.59
N VAL A 21 9.62 -4.12 -17.61
CA VAL A 21 9.22 -5.00 -16.52
C VAL A 21 8.18 -4.23 -15.75
N MET A 22 6.95 -4.31 -16.20
CA MET A 22 5.79 -3.84 -15.47
C MET A 22 5.71 -4.70 -14.22
N ALA A 23 6.25 -4.17 -13.14
CA ALA A 23 6.15 -4.77 -11.82
C ALA A 23 4.69 -4.68 -11.35
N HIS A 24 3.82 -5.54 -11.87
CA HIS A 24 2.48 -5.79 -11.32
C HIS A 24 2.55 -6.67 -10.06
N HIS A 25 3.58 -6.49 -9.24
CA HIS A 25 3.76 -7.28 -8.02
C HIS A 25 2.89 -6.83 -6.85
N GLY A 26 2.27 -5.64 -6.92
CA GLY A 26 1.54 -5.06 -5.80
C GLY A 26 0.26 -5.82 -5.42
N GLU A 27 -0.60 -6.15 -6.39
CA GLU A 27 -1.92 -6.73 -6.10
C GLU A 27 -1.91 -8.25 -5.86
N ALA A 28 -0.99 -8.97 -6.48
CA ALA A 28 -0.90 -10.44 -6.36
C ALA A 28 -0.63 -10.92 -4.92
N ASN A 29 -0.05 -10.07 -4.07
CA ASN A 29 0.30 -10.39 -2.70
C ASN A 29 -0.87 -10.28 -1.71
N TYR A 30 -2.00 -9.70 -2.12
CA TYR A 30 -3.16 -9.49 -1.27
C TYR A 30 -4.30 -10.47 -1.60
N ASP A 31 -5.05 -10.87 -0.57
CA ASP A 31 -6.28 -11.66 -0.71
C ASP A 31 -7.44 -10.72 -1.09
N THR A 32 -7.56 -10.44 -2.38
CA THR A 32 -8.58 -9.50 -2.91
C THR A 32 -10.01 -10.06 -2.90
N GLU A 33 -10.18 -11.34 -2.59
CA GLU A 33 -11.51 -11.95 -2.49
C GLU A 33 -12.18 -11.68 -1.13
N LYS A 34 -11.37 -11.26 -0.13
CA LYS A 34 -11.87 -11.03 1.24
C LYS A 34 -11.49 -9.64 1.72
N THR A 35 -12.49 -8.83 2.04
CA THR A 35 -12.31 -7.63 2.84
C THR A 35 -12.38 -7.98 4.32
N VAL A 36 -11.37 -7.60 5.08
CA VAL A 36 -11.33 -7.77 6.54
C VAL A 36 -11.37 -6.42 7.22
N SER A 37 -11.79 -6.40 8.48
CA SER A 37 -11.77 -5.21 9.32
C SER A 37 -10.89 -5.42 10.54
N ILE A 38 -10.02 -4.43 10.82
CA ILE A 38 -9.08 -4.45 11.95
C ILE A 38 -9.22 -3.13 12.72
N LYS A 39 -9.60 -3.22 14.00
CA LYS A 39 -9.72 -2.06 14.88
C LYS A 39 -8.54 -1.98 15.83
N GLY A 40 -7.95 -0.79 15.96
CA GLY A 40 -6.82 -0.58 16.86
C GLY A 40 -6.56 0.88 17.14
N THR A 41 -5.50 1.12 17.90
CA THR A 41 -5.02 2.46 18.26
C THR A 41 -3.80 2.81 17.40
N VAL A 42 -3.82 3.97 16.76
CA VAL A 42 -2.72 4.45 15.91
C VAL A 42 -1.48 4.67 16.76
N THR A 43 -0.37 4.03 16.36
CA THR A 43 0.95 4.22 16.95
C THR A 43 1.91 4.97 16.03
N GLU A 44 1.63 4.94 14.70
CA GLU A 44 2.45 5.62 13.71
C GLU A 44 1.60 6.03 12.49
N PHE A 45 1.89 7.21 11.93
CA PHE A 45 1.28 7.71 10.71
C PHE A 45 2.36 8.32 9.83
N GLU A 46 2.73 7.61 8.77
CA GLU A 46 3.75 8.02 7.81
C GLU A 46 3.10 8.55 6.53
N PHE A 47 2.99 9.88 6.43
CA PHE A 47 2.47 10.57 5.25
C PHE A 47 3.60 10.90 4.29
N VAL A 48 4.18 9.85 3.67
CA VAL A 48 5.39 9.90 2.82
C VAL A 48 5.21 9.10 1.54
N ASN A 49 6.05 9.40 0.51
CA ASN A 49 6.09 8.61 -0.72
C ASN A 49 6.86 7.29 -0.51
N PRO A 50 6.53 6.22 -1.28
CA PRO A 50 5.55 6.17 -2.36
C PRO A 50 4.10 5.97 -1.86
N HIS A 51 3.90 5.40 -0.67
CA HIS A 51 2.60 5.10 -0.10
C HIS A 51 2.53 5.56 1.35
N VAL A 52 1.36 6.09 1.73
CA VAL A 52 1.06 6.40 3.12
C VAL A 52 0.87 5.11 3.90
N GLN A 53 1.49 5.02 5.09
CA GLN A 53 1.37 3.88 5.99
C GLN A 53 0.85 4.32 7.37
N ILE A 54 0.05 3.46 7.96
CA ILE A 54 -0.54 3.67 9.28
C ILE A 54 -0.33 2.39 10.09
N THR A 55 0.26 2.51 11.27
CA THR A 55 0.46 1.37 12.17
C THR A 55 -0.50 1.45 13.35
N LEU A 56 -1.14 0.32 13.66
CA LEU A 56 -2.04 0.16 14.79
C LEU A 56 -1.51 -0.85 15.78
N ASP A 57 -1.69 -0.57 17.06
CA ASP A 57 -1.70 -1.60 18.10
C ASP A 57 -3.11 -2.19 18.20
N VAL A 58 -3.21 -3.49 18.00
CA VAL A 58 -4.45 -4.27 17.99
C VAL A 58 -4.39 -5.34 19.07
N LYS A 59 -5.42 -5.46 19.89
CA LYS A 59 -5.53 -6.56 20.85
C LYS A 59 -6.18 -7.76 20.18
N ASN A 60 -5.50 -8.91 20.23
CA ASN A 60 -6.06 -10.18 19.77
C ASN A 60 -6.93 -10.82 20.88
N ASP A 61 -7.55 -11.94 20.55
CA ASP A 61 -8.46 -12.67 21.48
C ASP A 61 -7.76 -13.19 22.75
N LYS A 62 -6.42 -13.29 22.72
CA LYS A 62 -5.60 -13.68 23.88
C LYS A 62 -5.15 -12.48 24.73
N GLY A 63 -5.51 -11.24 24.32
CA GLY A 63 -5.08 -10.02 24.99
C GLY A 63 -3.67 -9.57 24.62
N GLU A 64 -3.00 -10.25 23.72
CA GLU A 64 -1.68 -9.87 23.20
C GLU A 64 -1.83 -8.71 22.21
N THR A 65 -0.76 -7.89 22.11
CA THR A 65 -0.75 -6.77 21.14
C THR A 65 -0.08 -7.19 19.85
N GLU A 66 -0.80 -7.04 18.76
CA GLU A 66 -0.31 -7.20 17.38
C GLU A 66 -0.14 -5.84 16.74
N LYS A 67 0.99 -5.63 16.04
CA LYS A 67 1.21 -4.42 15.25
C LYS A 67 0.74 -4.64 13.81
N TRP A 68 -0.32 -3.94 13.45
CA TRP A 68 -0.90 -4.01 12.13
C TRP A 68 -0.53 -2.77 11.32
N THR A 69 -0.02 -2.95 10.12
CA THR A 69 0.25 -1.86 9.17
C THR A 69 -0.75 -1.88 8.03
N GLY A 70 -1.39 -0.75 7.80
CA GLY A 70 -2.25 -0.49 6.66
C GLY A 70 -1.55 0.43 5.65
N GLU A 71 -1.52 0.02 4.38
CA GLU A 71 -0.99 0.81 3.28
C GLU A 71 -2.11 1.46 2.49
N ALA A 72 -2.00 2.75 2.24
CA ALA A 72 -2.90 3.54 1.40
C ALA A 72 -2.17 4.04 0.15
N ARG A 73 -2.83 4.88 -0.65
CA ARG A 73 -2.22 5.51 -1.84
C ARG A 73 -1.13 6.51 -1.45
N SER A 74 -0.48 7.08 -2.47
CA SER A 74 0.53 8.12 -2.27
C SER A 74 -0.06 9.38 -1.63
N PRO A 75 0.75 10.18 -0.91
CA PRO A 75 0.31 11.45 -0.33
C PRO A 75 -0.38 12.38 -1.33
N ALA A 76 0.15 12.47 -2.55
CA ALA A 76 -0.41 13.33 -3.60
C ALA A 76 -1.83 12.89 -4.01
N MET A 77 -2.07 11.57 -4.11
CA MET A 77 -3.40 11.03 -4.44
C MET A 77 -4.40 11.27 -3.32
N LEU A 78 -3.99 11.01 -2.07
CA LEU A 78 -4.84 11.19 -0.91
C LEU A 78 -5.19 12.66 -0.67
N SER A 79 -4.23 13.58 -0.84
CA SER A 79 -4.49 15.02 -0.74
C SER A 79 -5.45 15.49 -1.84
N ARG A 80 -5.26 15.02 -3.08
CA ARG A 80 -6.07 15.45 -4.23
C ARG A 80 -7.51 14.96 -4.18
N TYR A 81 -7.72 13.69 -3.81
CA TYR A 81 -9.03 13.03 -3.91
C TYR A 81 -9.73 12.82 -2.57
N GLY A 82 -9.01 12.90 -1.45
CA GLY A 82 -9.53 12.67 -0.11
C GLY A 82 -9.31 13.83 0.86
N SER A 83 -8.67 14.92 0.42
CA SER A 83 -8.31 16.08 1.28
C SER A 83 -7.45 15.70 2.50
N TRP A 84 -6.60 14.68 2.33
CA TRP A 84 -5.72 14.22 3.39
C TRP A 84 -4.49 15.12 3.52
N ASP A 85 -4.04 15.27 4.76
CA ASP A 85 -2.77 15.90 5.12
C ASP A 85 -2.10 15.16 6.29
N ARG A 86 -0.99 15.69 6.79
CA ARG A 86 -0.25 15.12 7.94
C ARG A 86 -1.02 15.15 9.27
N ASN A 87 -2.17 15.81 9.32
CA ASN A 87 -3.03 15.93 10.51
C ASN A 87 -4.31 15.10 10.40
N THR A 88 -4.55 14.43 9.29
CA THR A 88 -5.78 13.67 9.03
C THR A 88 -5.95 12.53 10.04
N ILE A 89 -4.84 11.88 10.42
CA ILE A 89 -4.79 10.83 11.44
C ILE A 89 -3.70 11.22 12.46
N LYS A 90 -3.94 10.94 13.72
CA LYS A 90 -3.01 11.23 14.81
C LYS A 90 -2.69 9.98 15.60
N VAL A 91 -1.48 9.90 16.12
CA VAL A 91 -1.12 8.89 17.13
C VAL A 91 -2.09 8.98 18.31
N GLY A 92 -2.60 7.83 18.75
CA GLY A 92 -3.62 7.73 19.78
C GLY A 92 -5.07 7.68 19.25
N ASP A 93 -5.32 8.00 17.97
CA ASP A 93 -6.64 7.81 17.37
C ASP A 93 -7.04 6.33 17.40
N VAL A 94 -8.29 6.04 17.76
CA VAL A 94 -8.88 4.70 17.60
C VAL A 94 -9.59 4.66 16.27
N ILE A 95 -9.14 3.77 15.38
CA ILE A 95 -9.68 3.66 14.02
C ILE A 95 -9.89 2.20 13.64
N THR A 96 -10.72 1.98 12.62
CA THR A 96 -10.94 0.66 12.01
C THR A 96 -10.48 0.70 10.56
N PHE A 97 -9.54 -0.17 10.22
CA PHE A 97 -9.14 -0.47 8.85
C PHE A 97 -10.16 -1.38 8.18
N TYR A 98 -10.42 -1.15 6.90
CA TYR A 98 -11.10 -2.09 6.00
C TYR A 98 -10.23 -2.26 4.76
N GLY A 99 -10.01 -3.50 4.34
CA GLY A 99 -9.19 -3.78 3.17
C GLY A 99 -8.75 -5.24 3.08
N HIS A 100 -7.70 -5.49 2.34
CA HIS A 100 -7.23 -6.82 1.98
C HIS A 100 -5.92 -7.16 2.67
N ARG A 101 -5.89 -8.29 3.40
CA ARG A 101 -4.66 -8.80 4.03
C ARG A 101 -3.69 -9.34 2.98
N THR A 102 -2.43 -9.37 3.35
CA THR A 102 -1.42 -10.14 2.62
C THR A 102 -1.68 -11.65 2.73
N LYS A 103 -1.45 -12.38 1.64
CA LYS A 103 -1.61 -13.84 1.58
C LYS A 103 -0.58 -14.60 2.43
N ASN A 104 0.56 -13.97 2.73
CA ASN A 104 1.64 -14.57 3.52
C ASN A 104 1.37 -14.59 5.04
N GLY A 105 0.22 -14.08 5.49
CA GLY A 105 -0.18 -14.09 6.89
C GLY A 105 0.45 -13.02 7.78
N THR A 106 1.21 -12.07 7.23
CA THR A 106 1.73 -10.92 8.00
C THR A 106 0.60 -9.99 8.45
N PHE A 107 0.87 -9.19 9.48
CA PHE A 107 -0.04 -8.16 9.97
C PHE A 107 0.05 -6.89 9.10
N PHE A 108 -0.17 -7.10 7.81
CA PHE A 108 -0.11 -6.04 6.80
C PHE A 108 -1.32 -6.13 5.88
N MET A 109 -1.88 -4.97 5.50
CA MET A 109 -3.03 -4.92 4.61
C MET A 109 -3.01 -3.70 3.69
N ARG A 110 -3.60 -3.85 2.51
CA ARG A 110 -3.94 -2.74 1.63
C ARG A 110 -5.30 -2.18 2.03
N LEU A 111 -5.34 -0.89 2.30
CA LEU A 111 -6.54 -0.22 2.78
C LEU A 111 -7.48 0.14 1.62
N GLU A 112 -8.78 -0.01 1.87
CA GLU A 112 -9.86 0.49 1.03
C GLU A 112 -10.59 1.65 1.71
N LYS A 113 -10.75 1.55 3.03
CA LYS A 113 -11.47 2.52 3.84
C LYS A 113 -10.96 2.50 5.28
N ILE A 114 -11.01 3.65 5.93
CA ILE A 114 -10.83 3.78 7.38
C ILE A 114 -12.10 4.38 7.97
N VAL A 115 -12.50 3.89 9.14
CA VAL A 115 -13.56 4.49 9.94
C VAL A 115 -12.97 4.97 11.25
N LYS A 116 -13.12 6.28 11.55
CA LYS A 116 -12.70 6.89 12.81
C LYS A 116 -13.68 6.58 13.93
N ALA A 117 -13.28 6.80 15.19
CA ALA A 117 -14.12 6.52 16.38
C ALA A 117 -15.46 7.30 16.39
N ASP A 118 -15.49 8.47 15.77
CA ASP A 118 -16.70 9.31 15.61
C ASP A 118 -17.62 8.86 14.45
N GLY A 119 -17.26 7.76 13.76
CA GLY A 119 -17.99 7.25 12.61
C GLY A 119 -17.62 7.90 11.27
N LYS A 120 -16.71 8.87 11.24
CA LYS A 120 -16.25 9.48 10.00
C LYS A 120 -15.50 8.46 9.15
N GLU A 121 -15.93 8.30 7.90
CA GLU A 121 -15.28 7.45 6.92
C GLU A 121 -14.25 8.24 6.11
N LEU A 122 -13.09 7.63 5.90
CA LEU A 122 -12.03 8.08 5.02
C LEU A 122 -11.84 7.02 3.93
N GLY A 123 -12.21 7.35 2.71
CA GLY A 123 -12.12 6.46 1.55
C GLY A 123 -11.11 6.94 0.52
N ASN A 124 -11.15 6.30 -0.67
CA ASN A 124 -10.22 6.54 -1.79
C ASN A 124 -8.74 6.26 -1.43
N LEU A 125 -8.50 5.22 -0.64
CA LEU A 125 -7.20 4.84 -0.10
C LEU A 125 -6.35 4.03 -1.06
#